data_5d2a9f81454f23796d3a542cf53d7cfb
#
_entry.id   5d2a9f81454f23796d3a542cf53d7cfb
#
_cell.length_a   1.000
_cell.length_b   1.000
_cell.length_c   1.000
_cell.angle_alpha   90.00
_cell.angle_beta   90.00
_cell.angle_gamma   90.00
#
_symmetry.space_group_name_H-M   'P 1'
#
loop_
_entity.id
_entity.type
_entity.pdbx_description
1 polymer ?
#
loop_
_entity_poly.entity_id
_entity_poly.type
_entity_poly.pdbx_seq_one_letter_code
_entity_poly.pdbx_strand_id
1 'polypeptide(L)'
;VFLQDEEKANGRLSEEEAAKLSNADQYNEVLERIPDKDVKSFTDEQLEVIAIKKELDKGLELTPQIIKNKNVTAKEYAQVAEHLDELPGVNATTDWNRVYPYKDTFNSLLGSITTQEQGIPSEKEDYFLTRGYNRNDRVGKNGLEEQYEELLRGRKEQVQYTNDKNNVVIDSDVVVPGERGKDLVLTIDMELQE
;
A
#
# COMPACT_ATOMS: atom_id res chain seq x y z
N VAL A 1 -13.38 1.63 -14.98
CA VAL A 1 -13.56 2.45 -16.19
C VAL A 1 -14.89 2.10 -16.86
N PHE A 2 -15.08 0.88 -17.39
CA PHE A 2 -16.33 0.52 -18.08
C PHE A 2 -17.58 0.59 -17.19
N LEU A 3 -17.48 0.23 -15.92
CA LEU A 3 -18.60 0.27 -14.98
C LEU A 3 -18.90 1.67 -14.45
N GLN A 4 -17.99 2.61 -14.58
CA GLN A 4 -18.17 4.01 -14.22
C GLN A 4 -18.64 4.88 -15.40
N ASP A 5 -18.56 4.35 -16.60
CA ASP A 5 -19.15 4.94 -17.79
C ASP A 5 -20.58 4.40 -17.91
N GLU A 6 -21.54 5.14 -17.36
CA GLU A 6 -22.95 4.73 -17.28
C GLU A 6 -23.51 4.37 -18.67
N GLU A 7 -23.12 5.10 -19.70
CA GLU A 7 -23.57 4.85 -21.06
C GLU A 7 -23.06 3.50 -21.59
N LYS A 8 -21.81 3.15 -21.29
CA LYS A 8 -21.23 1.85 -21.67
C LYS A 8 -21.70 0.70 -20.81
N ALA A 9 -21.89 0.92 -19.51
CA ALA A 9 -22.37 -0.11 -18.58
C ALA A 9 -23.85 -0.43 -18.87
N ASN A 10 -24.69 0.59 -18.91
CA ASN A 10 -26.13 0.43 -19.14
C ASN A 10 -26.46 -0.09 -20.54
N GLY A 11 -25.65 0.23 -21.56
CA GLY A 11 -25.84 -0.32 -22.90
C GLY A 11 -25.54 -1.82 -23.03
N ARG A 12 -24.96 -2.46 -21.97
CA ARG A 12 -24.66 -3.90 -21.96
C ARG A 12 -25.69 -4.73 -21.22
N LEU A 13 -26.50 -4.12 -20.38
CA LEU A 13 -27.58 -4.75 -19.63
C LEU A 13 -28.84 -3.91 -19.82
N SER A 14 -29.93 -4.50 -20.30
CA SER A 14 -31.20 -3.78 -20.45
C SER A 14 -31.86 -3.57 -19.07
N GLU A 15 -32.72 -2.56 -18.96
CA GLU A 15 -33.48 -2.30 -17.73
C GLU A 15 -34.34 -3.50 -17.30
N GLU A 16 -34.88 -4.25 -18.26
CA GLU A 16 -35.65 -5.47 -17.99
C GLU A 16 -34.80 -6.62 -17.45
N GLU A 17 -33.58 -6.76 -17.91
CA GLU A 17 -32.64 -7.74 -17.40
C GLU A 17 -32.12 -7.33 -16.03
N ALA A 18 -31.76 -6.06 -15.85
CA ALA A 18 -31.29 -5.52 -14.59
C ALA A 18 -32.34 -5.68 -13.47
N ALA A 19 -33.61 -5.45 -13.76
CA ALA A 19 -34.69 -5.57 -12.79
C ALA A 19 -34.87 -7.01 -12.23
N LYS A 20 -34.33 -8.01 -12.90
CA LYS A 20 -34.44 -9.44 -12.51
C LYS A 20 -33.22 -9.94 -11.71
N LEU A 21 -32.16 -9.14 -11.63
CA LEU A 21 -30.88 -9.54 -11.06
C LEU A 21 -30.59 -8.73 -9.79
N SER A 22 -29.89 -9.37 -8.84
CA SER A 22 -29.31 -8.61 -7.73
C SER A 22 -28.20 -7.66 -8.22
N ASN A 23 -27.84 -6.64 -7.44
CA ASN A 23 -26.74 -5.72 -7.79
C ASN A 23 -25.42 -6.46 -8.07
N ALA A 24 -25.13 -7.53 -7.33
CA ALA A 24 -23.95 -8.34 -7.54
C ALA A 24 -23.99 -9.12 -8.86
N ASP A 25 -25.16 -9.68 -9.21
CA ASP A 25 -25.34 -10.42 -10.45
C ASP A 25 -25.33 -9.49 -11.66
N GLN A 26 -25.93 -8.30 -11.55
CA GLN A 26 -25.83 -7.25 -12.59
C GLN A 26 -24.37 -6.90 -12.88
N TYR A 27 -23.57 -6.71 -11.82
CA TYR A 27 -22.16 -6.43 -11.94
C TYR A 27 -21.41 -7.53 -12.69
N ASN A 28 -21.61 -8.78 -12.30
CA ASN A 28 -20.99 -9.94 -12.93
C ASN A 28 -21.40 -10.09 -14.40
N GLU A 29 -22.70 -9.92 -14.69
CA GLU A 29 -23.23 -10.00 -16.05
C GLU A 29 -22.63 -8.92 -16.97
N VAL A 30 -22.48 -7.69 -16.47
CA VAL A 30 -21.84 -6.61 -17.23
C VAL A 30 -20.36 -6.94 -17.48
N LEU A 31 -19.65 -7.52 -16.50
CA LEU A 31 -18.25 -7.94 -16.68
C LEU A 31 -18.11 -9.01 -17.77
N GLU A 32 -18.99 -10.02 -17.78
CA GLU A 32 -18.95 -11.09 -18.79
C GLU A 32 -19.24 -10.57 -20.20
N ARG A 33 -20.07 -9.52 -20.33
CA ARG A 33 -20.40 -8.90 -21.61
C ARG A 33 -19.36 -7.93 -22.15
N ILE A 34 -18.25 -7.67 -21.41
CA ILE A 34 -17.16 -6.82 -21.91
C ILE A 34 -16.31 -7.63 -22.91
N PRO A 35 -16.23 -7.22 -24.19
CA PRO A 35 -15.43 -7.94 -25.17
C PRO A 35 -13.93 -7.81 -24.89
N ASP A 36 -13.18 -8.86 -25.08
CA ASP A 36 -11.71 -8.85 -24.98
C ASP A 36 -11.03 -7.77 -25.80
N LYS A 37 -11.59 -7.43 -26.96
CA LYS A 37 -11.04 -6.40 -27.81
C LYS A 37 -11.07 -5.01 -27.15
N ASP A 38 -12.11 -4.74 -26.35
CA ASP A 38 -12.24 -3.46 -25.66
C ASP A 38 -11.21 -3.36 -24.52
N VAL A 39 -10.97 -4.48 -23.82
CA VAL A 39 -9.92 -4.57 -22.78
C VAL A 39 -8.52 -4.40 -23.38
N LYS A 40 -8.28 -5.02 -24.54
CA LYS A 40 -6.99 -4.93 -25.27
C LYS A 40 -6.79 -3.59 -26.01
N SER A 41 -7.81 -2.75 -26.07
CA SER A 41 -7.73 -1.44 -26.72
C SER A 41 -7.12 -0.34 -25.85
N PHE A 42 -6.94 -0.59 -24.56
CA PHE A 42 -6.33 0.39 -23.65
C PHE A 42 -4.85 0.60 -23.99
N THR A 43 -4.43 1.87 -24.01
CA THR A 43 -3.02 2.23 -24.08
C THR A 43 -2.34 1.97 -22.73
N ASP A 44 -1.00 1.87 -22.72
CA ASP A 44 -0.23 1.69 -21.48
C ASP A 44 -0.49 2.81 -20.47
N GLU A 45 -0.62 4.06 -20.94
CA GLU A 45 -0.97 5.22 -20.10
C GLU A 45 -2.36 5.06 -19.46
N GLN A 46 -3.35 4.58 -20.22
CA GLN A 46 -4.69 4.33 -19.68
C GLN A 46 -4.68 3.19 -18.66
N LEU A 47 -3.88 2.15 -18.90
CA LEU A 47 -3.71 1.05 -17.95
C LEU A 47 -3.06 1.52 -16.65
N GLU A 48 -2.10 2.44 -16.72
CA GLU A 48 -1.49 3.03 -15.52
C GLU A 48 -2.50 3.85 -14.72
N VAL A 49 -3.30 4.69 -15.36
CA VAL A 49 -4.38 5.45 -14.70
C VAL A 49 -5.40 4.50 -14.03
N ILE A 50 -5.77 3.42 -14.70
CA ILE A 50 -6.69 2.40 -14.15
C ILE A 50 -6.06 1.73 -12.93
N ALA A 51 -4.77 1.40 -12.99
CA ALA A 51 -4.05 0.78 -11.88
C ALA A 51 -3.99 1.70 -10.66
N ILE A 52 -3.66 2.97 -10.86
CA ILE A 52 -3.64 3.99 -9.80
C ILE A 52 -5.04 4.12 -9.17
N LYS A 53 -6.07 4.27 -9.99
CA LYS A 53 -7.45 4.37 -9.50
C LYS A 53 -7.87 3.16 -8.69
N LYS A 54 -7.53 1.96 -9.14
CA LYS A 54 -7.81 0.71 -8.42
C LYS A 54 -7.18 0.69 -7.02
N GLU A 55 -5.96 1.20 -6.88
CA GLU A 55 -5.31 1.27 -5.58
C GLU A 55 -5.92 2.37 -4.69
N LEU A 56 -6.30 3.51 -5.26
CA LEU A 56 -7.01 4.56 -4.54
C LEU A 56 -8.37 4.09 -4.00
N ASP A 57 -9.11 3.32 -4.79
CA ASP A 57 -10.43 2.82 -4.40
C ASP A 57 -10.39 1.79 -3.25
N LYS A 58 -9.21 1.24 -2.92
CA LYS A 58 -8.99 0.35 -1.76
C LYS A 58 -8.76 1.10 -0.45
N GLY A 59 -8.51 2.40 -0.53
CA GLY A 59 -8.17 3.22 0.63
C GLY A 59 -9.26 3.20 1.70
N LEU A 60 -8.82 3.07 2.95
CA LEU A 60 -9.67 3.22 4.13
C LEU A 60 -9.50 4.64 4.67
N GLU A 61 -10.56 5.20 5.22
CA GLU A 61 -10.50 6.53 5.86
C GLU A 61 -9.38 6.59 6.90
N LEU A 62 -8.64 7.69 6.91
CA LEU A 62 -7.53 7.97 7.82
C LEU A 62 -6.37 6.95 7.79
N THR A 63 -6.33 6.09 6.78
CA THR A 63 -5.24 5.12 6.60
C THR A 63 -4.47 5.46 5.33
N PRO A 64 -3.15 5.70 5.39
CA PRO A 64 -2.34 5.90 4.20
C PRO A 64 -2.43 4.70 3.26
N GLN A 65 -2.80 4.95 2.01
CA GLN A 65 -2.87 3.93 0.98
C GLN A 65 -1.67 4.03 0.05
N ILE A 66 -1.01 2.89 -0.17
CA ILE A 66 0.11 2.84 -1.09
C ILE A 66 -0.38 2.61 -2.50
N ILE A 67 -0.06 3.56 -3.35
CA ILE A 67 -0.47 3.54 -4.75
C ILE A 67 0.54 2.76 -5.60
N LYS A 68 1.83 3.06 -5.44
CA LYS A 68 2.91 2.40 -6.18
C LYS A 68 4.17 2.33 -5.33
N ASN A 69 4.69 1.14 -5.10
CA ASN A 69 5.93 0.91 -4.35
C ASN A 69 6.90 -0.07 -5.05
N LYS A 70 6.52 -0.61 -6.22
CA LYS A 70 7.36 -1.54 -6.99
C LYS A 70 7.74 -0.90 -8.32
N ASN A 71 8.99 -1.12 -8.73
CA ASN A 71 9.53 -0.64 -10.00
C ASN A 71 9.40 0.88 -10.20
N VAL A 72 9.39 1.65 -9.11
CA VAL A 72 9.37 3.11 -9.18
C VAL A 72 10.75 3.59 -9.61
N THR A 73 10.80 4.32 -10.72
CA THR A 73 12.05 4.91 -11.20
C THR A 73 12.35 6.21 -10.47
N ALA A 74 13.63 6.60 -10.41
CA ALA A 74 14.02 7.89 -9.83
C ALA A 74 13.35 9.08 -10.54
N LYS A 75 13.06 8.94 -11.83
CA LYS A 75 12.36 9.97 -12.61
C LYS A 75 10.90 10.09 -12.18
N GLU A 76 10.17 8.99 -12.04
CA GLU A 76 8.78 8.99 -11.58
C GLU A 76 8.67 9.57 -10.16
N TYR A 77 9.57 9.14 -9.26
CA TYR A 77 9.63 9.69 -7.90
C TYR A 77 9.84 11.21 -7.92
N ALA A 78 10.81 11.70 -8.69
CA ALA A 78 11.10 13.13 -8.78
C ALA A 78 9.90 13.91 -9.35
N GLN A 79 9.26 13.40 -10.39
CA GLN A 79 8.08 14.04 -10.99
C GLN A 79 6.92 14.18 -9.99
N VAL A 80 6.65 13.16 -9.19
CA VAL A 80 5.61 13.25 -8.16
C VAL A 80 6.04 14.18 -7.03
N ALA A 81 7.29 14.07 -6.56
CA ALA A 81 7.81 14.89 -5.47
C ALA A 81 7.86 16.40 -5.80
N GLU A 82 8.08 16.75 -7.05
CA GLU A 82 8.09 18.15 -7.52
C GLU A 82 6.67 18.77 -7.64
N HIS A 83 5.61 17.93 -7.68
CA HIS A 83 4.23 18.38 -7.87
C HIS A 83 3.32 18.04 -6.68
N LEU A 84 3.87 17.80 -5.50
CA LEU A 84 3.08 17.44 -4.31
C LEU A 84 2.12 18.56 -3.89
N ASP A 85 2.44 19.81 -4.17
CA ASP A 85 1.58 20.97 -3.95
C ASP A 85 0.31 20.97 -4.84
N GLU A 86 0.40 20.35 -6.01
CA GLU A 86 -0.72 20.18 -6.94
C GLU A 86 -1.55 18.89 -6.65
N LEU A 87 -1.03 18.00 -5.79
CA LEU A 87 -1.58 16.68 -5.50
C LEU A 87 -2.00 16.56 -4.02
N PRO A 88 -3.07 17.25 -3.59
CA PRO A 88 -3.50 17.23 -2.20
C PRO A 88 -3.82 15.80 -1.72
N GLY A 89 -3.23 15.41 -0.58
CA GLY A 89 -3.40 14.08 0.00
C GLY A 89 -2.47 13.01 -0.58
N VAL A 90 -1.61 13.36 -1.54
CA VAL A 90 -0.55 12.47 -2.05
C VAL A 90 0.77 12.80 -1.34
N ASN A 91 1.55 11.77 -1.04
CA ASN A 91 2.91 11.91 -0.52
C ASN A 91 3.86 10.95 -1.25
N ALA A 92 5.11 11.36 -1.41
CA ALA A 92 6.18 10.56 -1.98
C ALA A 92 7.26 10.34 -0.91
N THR A 93 7.36 9.14 -0.40
CA THR A 93 8.32 8.77 0.63
C THR A 93 9.22 7.64 0.18
N THR A 94 10.38 7.51 0.80
CA THR A 94 11.23 6.34 0.61
C THR A 94 10.68 5.17 1.40
N ASP A 95 10.72 3.98 0.79
CA ASP A 95 10.38 2.73 1.45
C ASP A 95 11.64 1.86 1.61
N TRP A 96 11.56 0.86 2.46
CA TRP A 96 12.64 -0.08 2.73
C TRP A 96 12.26 -1.49 2.27
N ASN A 97 13.26 -2.28 1.97
CA ASN A 97 13.07 -3.68 1.62
C ASN A 97 14.03 -4.55 2.43
N ARG A 98 13.55 -5.73 2.86
CA ARG A 98 14.38 -6.69 3.56
C ARG A 98 15.22 -7.48 2.55
N VAL A 99 16.52 -7.49 2.74
CA VAL A 99 17.47 -8.24 1.91
C VAL A 99 18.12 -9.31 2.76
N TYR A 100 18.21 -10.52 2.24
CA TYR A 100 18.86 -11.66 2.88
C TYR A 100 20.15 -12.01 2.12
N PRO A 101 21.33 -11.49 2.54
CA PRO A 101 22.58 -11.70 1.81
C PRO A 101 22.98 -13.18 1.68
N TYR A 102 22.61 -13.97 2.69
CA TYR A 102 22.91 -15.42 2.76
C TYR A 102 21.72 -16.30 2.36
N LYS A 103 20.81 -15.76 1.55
CA LYS A 103 19.62 -16.46 1.04
C LYS A 103 18.82 -17.13 2.16
N ASP A 104 18.68 -18.46 2.08
CA ASP A 104 17.82 -19.24 2.98
C ASP A 104 18.51 -19.65 4.29
N THR A 105 19.80 -19.35 4.42
CA THR A 105 20.56 -19.67 5.63
C THR A 105 19.96 -18.92 6.83
N PHE A 106 19.62 -19.65 7.88
CA PHE A 106 18.97 -19.13 9.10
C PHE A 106 17.55 -18.54 8.97
N ASN A 107 16.86 -18.71 7.87
CA ASN A 107 15.51 -18.18 7.72
C ASN A 107 14.57 -18.56 8.89
N SER A 108 14.71 -19.78 9.41
CA SER A 108 13.91 -20.24 10.56
C SER A 108 14.20 -19.49 11.86
N LEU A 109 15.46 -19.06 12.04
CA LEU A 109 15.88 -18.28 13.19
C LEU A 109 15.61 -16.79 13.02
N LEU A 110 16.00 -16.23 11.87
CA LEU A 110 15.76 -14.82 11.54
C LEU A 110 14.27 -14.52 11.49
N GLY A 111 13.51 -15.42 10.90
CA GLY A 111 12.09 -15.25 10.69
C GLY A 111 11.77 -14.47 9.43
N SER A 112 10.55 -14.01 9.36
CA SER A 112 10.03 -13.25 8.23
C SER A 112 9.19 -12.08 8.69
N ILE A 113 8.99 -11.13 7.81
CA ILE A 113 8.10 -9.99 8.01
C ILE A 113 6.81 -10.18 7.21
N THR A 114 5.75 -9.49 7.62
CA THR A 114 4.52 -9.42 6.81
C THR A 114 4.77 -8.65 5.52
N THR A 115 3.97 -8.93 4.50
CA THR A 115 3.90 -8.05 3.32
C THR A 115 3.03 -6.84 3.65
N GLN A 116 3.10 -5.83 2.81
CA GLN A 116 2.31 -4.62 2.96
C GLN A 116 0.80 -4.88 2.78
N GLU A 117 0.45 -5.83 1.92
CA GLU A 117 -0.92 -6.28 1.71
C GLU A 117 -1.45 -7.08 2.92
N GLN A 118 -0.57 -7.77 3.63
CA GLN A 118 -0.92 -8.48 4.86
C GLN A 118 -1.08 -7.52 6.03
N GLY A 119 -0.21 -6.50 6.09
CA GLY A 119 -0.18 -5.54 7.20
C GLY A 119 0.10 -6.19 8.55
N ILE A 120 -0.39 -5.57 9.62
CA ILE A 120 -0.31 -6.11 10.98
C ILE A 120 -1.28 -7.29 11.14
N PRO A 121 -0.88 -8.36 11.88
CA PRO A 121 -1.77 -9.50 12.15
C PRO A 121 -3.02 -9.09 12.92
N SER A 122 -4.19 -9.56 12.48
CA SER A 122 -5.48 -9.24 13.11
C SER A 122 -5.55 -9.64 14.59
N GLU A 123 -4.88 -10.72 14.96
CA GLU A 123 -4.82 -11.21 16.36
C GLU A 123 -4.03 -10.29 17.28
N LYS A 124 -3.20 -9.42 16.73
CA LYS A 124 -2.35 -8.46 17.45
C LYS A 124 -2.65 -7.01 17.07
N GLU A 125 -3.79 -6.75 16.44
CA GLU A 125 -4.13 -5.43 15.91
C GLU A 125 -4.08 -4.35 17.00
N ASP A 126 -4.75 -4.55 18.11
CA ASP A 126 -4.77 -3.60 19.24
C ASP A 126 -3.37 -3.35 19.82
N TYR A 127 -2.54 -4.40 19.88
CA TYR A 127 -1.17 -4.29 20.34
C TYR A 127 -0.34 -3.36 19.47
N PHE A 128 -0.46 -3.50 18.16
CA PHE A 128 0.30 -2.70 17.20
C PHE A 128 -0.25 -1.28 17.08
N LEU A 129 -1.58 -1.10 16.96
CA LEU A 129 -2.20 0.21 16.81
C LEU A 129 -1.91 1.12 18.01
N THR A 130 -1.96 0.59 19.24
CA THR A 130 -1.64 1.36 20.46
C THR A 130 -0.16 1.78 20.55
N ARG A 131 0.72 1.16 19.76
CA ARG A 131 2.14 1.49 19.62
C ARG A 131 2.47 2.34 18.42
N GLY A 132 1.46 2.89 17.73
CA GLY A 132 1.62 3.80 16.61
C GLY A 132 1.94 3.12 15.28
N TYR A 133 1.54 1.85 15.12
CA TYR A 133 1.56 1.20 13.81
C TYR A 133 0.29 1.53 13.03
N ASN A 134 0.40 1.53 11.72
CA ASN A 134 -0.74 1.54 10.81
C ASN A 134 -1.12 0.09 10.44
N ARG A 135 -2.36 -0.12 9.99
CA ARG A 135 -2.85 -1.45 9.59
C ARG A 135 -2.03 -2.12 8.50
N ASN A 136 -1.47 -1.34 7.59
CA ASN A 136 -0.65 -1.81 6.47
C ASN A 136 0.86 -1.80 6.77
N ASP A 137 1.27 -1.60 8.01
CA ASP A 137 2.69 -1.68 8.38
C ASP A 137 3.18 -3.12 8.31
N ARG A 138 4.41 -3.27 7.83
CA ARG A 138 5.11 -4.55 7.84
C ARG A 138 5.71 -4.79 9.21
N VAL A 139 5.45 -5.96 9.77
CA VAL A 139 5.92 -6.37 11.11
C VAL A 139 6.49 -7.77 11.09
N GLY A 140 7.33 -8.11 12.06
CA GLY A 140 7.85 -9.45 12.23
C GLY A 140 6.74 -10.48 12.47
N LYS A 141 6.77 -11.59 11.73
CA LYS A 141 5.80 -12.69 11.84
C LYS A 141 6.25 -13.77 12.80
N ASN A 142 7.54 -14.03 12.83
CA ASN A 142 8.17 -15.09 13.61
C ASN A 142 9.68 -14.81 13.78
N GLY A 143 10.34 -15.65 14.59
CA GLY A 143 11.79 -15.62 14.79
C GLY A 143 12.27 -14.33 15.46
N LEU A 144 13.49 -13.93 15.10
CA LEU A 144 14.10 -12.70 15.64
C LEU A 144 13.39 -11.43 15.15
N GLU A 145 12.83 -11.44 13.94
CA GLU A 145 12.06 -10.32 13.41
C GLU A 145 10.85 -10.01 14.30
N GLU A 146 10.12 -11.02 14.77
CA GLU A 146 9.00 -10.82 15.68
C GLU A 146 9.45 -10.46 17.10
N GLN A 147 10.45 -11.17 17.61
CA GLN A 147 10.90 -11.01 19.00
C GLN A 147 11.51 -9.63 19.26
N TYR A 148 12.20 -9.08 18.26
CA TYR A 148 12.90 -7.80 18.37
C TYR A 148 12.28 -6.70 17.49
N GLU A 149 11.02 -6.85 17.11
CA GLU A 149 10.29 -5.91 16.25
C GLU A 149 10.42 -4.46 16.75
N GLU A 150 10.22 -4.21 18.05
CA GLU A 150 10.29 -2.87 18.64
C GLU A 150 11.68 -2.23 18.53
N LEU A 151 12.75 -3.04 18.52
CA LEU A 151 14.11 -2.56 18.38
C LEU A 151 14.47 -2.33 16.90
N LEU A 152 14.03 -3.24 16.03
CA LEU A 152 14.39 -3.25 14.61
C LEU A 152 13.64 -2.19 13.80
N ARG A 153 12.41 -1.86 14.19
CA ARG A 153 11.59 -0.91 13.42
C ARG A 153 12.04 0.55 13.57
N GLY A 154 12.61 0.93 14.73
CA GLY A 154 12.83 2.33 15.09
C GLY A 154 11.54 3.08 15.41
N ARG A 155 11.54 4.39 15.16
CA ARG A 155 10.39 5.26 15.40
C ARG A 155 10.07 6.08 14.15
N LYS A 156 8.81 6.07 13.75
CA LYS A 156 8.33 6.90 12.65
C LYS A 156 8.33 8.37 13.04
N GLU A 157 8.63 9.22 12.09
CA GLU A 157 8.41 10.64 12.21
C GLU A 157 6.92 10.93 12.34
N GLN A 158 6.56 11.84 13.24
CA GLN A 158 5.20 12.34 13.37
C GLN A 158 5.18 13.80 12.98
N VAL A 159 4.42 14.10 11.94
CA VAL A 159 4.24 15.45 11.42
C VAL A 159 2.83 15.92 11.73
N GLN A 160 2.72 17.10 12.35
CA GLN A 160 1.45 17.77 12.55
C GLN A 160 1.20 18.72 11.40
N TYR A 161 0.07 18.58 10.73
CA TYR A 161 -0.37 19.47 9.67
C TYR A 161 -1.41 20.44 10.18
N THR A 162 -1.26 21.71 9.82
CA THR A 162 -2.25 22.75 10.08
C THR A 162 -2.96 23.07 8.77
N ASN A 163 -4.27 22.91 8.73
CA ASN A 163 -5.07 23.14 7.53
C ASN A 163 -5.89 24.44 7.66
N ASP A 164 -6.17 25.05 6.52
CA ASP A 164 -7.13 26.14 6.41
C ASP A 164 -8.58 25.63 6.44
N LYS A 165 -9.55 26.56 6.28
CA LYS A 165 -10.99 26.23 6.26
C LYS A 165 -11.41 25.38 5.04
N ASN A 166 -10.55 25.28 4.03
CA ASN A 166 -10.77 24.52 2.80
C ASN A 166 -10.00 23.20 2.80
N ASN A 167 -9.48 22.76 3.96
CA ASN A 167 -8.62 21.58 4.11
C ASN A 167 -7.28 21.63 3.34
N VAL A 168 -6.82 22.82 2.99
CA VAL A 168 -5.49 23.02 2.40
C VAL A 168 -4.45 23.10 3.51
N VAL A 169 -3.38 22.32 3.41
CA VAL A 169 -2.26 22.36 4.35
C VAL A 169 -1.56 23.70 4.22
N ILE A 170 -1.52 24.48 5.32
CA ILE A 170 -0.87 25.80 5.38
C ILE A 170 0.44 25.77 6.16
N ASP A 171 0.62 24.74 6.99
CA ASP A 171 1.84 24.56 7.79
C ASP A 171 2.04 23.10 8.18
N SER A 172 3.29 22.71 8.44
CA SER A 172 3.64 21.37 8.90
C SER A 172 4.82 21.38 9.84
N ASP A 173 4.63 20.86 11.05
CA ASP A 173 5.67 20.78 12.09
C ASP A 173 6.01 19.31 12.40
N VAL A 174 7.30 18.99 12.50
CA VAL A 174 7.75 17.70 13.00
C VAL A 174 7.61 17.70 14.52
N VAL A 175 6.59 16.99 15.02
CA VAL A 175 6.31 16.89 16.48
C VAL A 175 7.21 15.85 17.12
N VAL A 176 7.45 14.74 16.43
CA VAL A 176 8.34 13.66 16.88
C VAL A 176 9.28 13.30 15.73
N PRO A 177 10.59 13.49 15.89
CA PRO A 177 11.54 13.10 14.84
C PRO A 177 11.60 11.59 14.67
N GLY A 178 11.77 11.16 13.42
CA GLY A 178 12.00 9.76 13.09
C GLY A 178 13.33 9.26 13.65
N GLU A 179 13.38 8.00 14.03
CA GLU A 179 14.60 7.35 14.53
C GLU A 179 14.79 5.99 13.84
N ARG A 180 15.99 5.76 13.32
CA ARG A 180 16.32 4.47 12.70
C ARG A 180 16.26 3.35 13.74
N GLY A 181 15.79 2.17 13.33
CA GLY A 181 15.86 0.95 14.11
C GLY A 181 17.30 0.57 14.48
N LYS A 182 17.45 -0.15 15.56
CA LYS A 182 18.74 -0.62 16.05
C LYS A 182 19.17 -1.89 15.33
N ASP A 183 20.47 -2.07 15.19
CA ASP A 183 21.04 -3.29 14.65
C ASP A 183 21.06 -4.38 15.75
N LEU A 184 20.72 -5.61 15.37
CA LEU A 184 20.83 -6.78 16.24
C LEU A 184 22.08 -7.57 15.85
N VAL A 185 23.06 -7.63 16.73
CA VAL A 185 24.29 -8.38 16.52
C VAL A 185 24.13 -9.79 17.10
N LEU A 186 24.27 -10.78 16.23
CA LEU A 186 24.20 -12.20 16.61
C LEU A 186 25.58 -12.78 16.79
N THR A 187 25.72 -13.71 17.73
CA THR A 187 26.96 -14.45 18.00
C THR A 187 27.04 -15.74 17.17
N ILE A 188 26.61 -15.67 15.91
CA ILE A 188 26.55 -16.80 14.98
C ILE A 188 27.69 -16.64 13.97
N ASP A 189 28.46 -17.70 13.80
CA ASP A 189 29.47 -17.77 12.75
C ASP A 189 28.84 -18.33 11.47
N MET A 190 28.79 -17.50 10.43
CA MET A 190 28.16 -17.86 9.16
C MET A 190 28.97 -18.91 8.37
N GLU A 191 30.30 -18.93 8.53
CA GLU A 191 31.15 -19.87 7.81
C GLU A 191 31.04 -21.31 8.35
N LEU A 192 30.61 -21.46 9.59
CA LEU A 192 30.38 -22.78 10.21
C LEU A 192 29.01 -23.40 9.82
N GLN A 193 28.17 -22.70 9.08
CA GLN A 193 26.80 -23.12 8.76
C GLN A 193 26.62 -23.51 7.28
N GLU A 194 27.63 -23.37 6.45
CA GLU A 194 27.68 -23.94 5.12
C GLU A 194 28.14 -25.42 5.20
#